data_8b1c5df24c4e6cfdcbb5ec9273572145
#
_entry.id   8b1c5df24c4e6cfdcbb5ec9273572145
#
_cell.length_a   1.000
_cell.length_b   1.000
_cell.length_c   1.000
_cell.angle_alpha   90.00
_cell.angle_beta   90.00
_cell.angle_gamma   90.00
#
_symmetry.space_group_name_H-M   'P 1'
#
loop_
_entity.id
_entity.type
_entity.pdbx_description
1 polymer ?
#
loop_
_entity_poly.entity_id
_entity_poly.type
_entity_poly.pdbx_seq_one_letter_code
_entity_poly.pdbx_strand_id
1 'polypeptide(L)'
;MRNATKAYIQSQKPKSKAEVHAMVKEQVGAYFPLGNIYYALFHGWIVWHLVSFGAATTGYAITLPSWAVTGLNGLDIFAVVYMLPAFLRTFCLHFISSNMHYYGDVEAKNVMQQCQVLNPWWLMPMHLFCFNFGSTHAIHHFAVKEPFYIRQANAKIAHKVMREMGVRFNDFAALKRANRFFANPEKTAAS
;
A
#
# COMPACT_ATOMS: atom_id res chain seq x y z
N MET A 1 -3.62 1.40 7.59
CA MET A 1 -4.30 1.43 8.90
C MET A 1 -4.42 2.85 9.47
N ARG A 2 -3.33 3.52 9.83
CA ARG A 2 -3.36 4.86 10.46
C ARG A 2 -4.19 5.91 9.71
N ASN A 3 -4.13 5.97 8.37
CA ASN A 3 -4.86 6.94 7.57
C ASN A 3 -6.35 6.58 7.43
N ALA A 4 -6.70 5.29 7.33
CA ALA A 4 -8.09 4.85 7.28
C ALA A 4 -8.80 5.11 8.61
N THR A 5 -8.15 4.78 9.73
CA THR A 5 -8.66 5.07 11.08
C THR A 5 -8.84 6.57 11.30
N LYS A 6 -7.85 7.38 10.85
CA LYS A 6 -7.93 8.83 10.95
C LYS A 6 -9.10 9.39 10.09
N ALA A 7 -9.25 8.92 8.87
CA ALA A 7 -10.36 9.31 8.00
C ALA A 7 -11.73 8.90 8.57
N TYR A 8 -11.83 7.69 9.12
CA TYR A 8 -13.03 7.22 9.82
C TYR A 8 -13.38 8.11 11.01
N ILE A 9 -12.41 8.39 11.90
CA ILE A 9 -12.62 9.26 13.06
C ILE A 9 -13.06 10.66 12.61
N GLN A 10 -12.43 11.22 11.57
CA GLN A 10 -12.80 12.54 11.05
C GLN A 10 -14.22 12.55 10.44
N SER A 11 -14.64 11.46 9.78
CA SER A 11 -15.97 11.34 9.20
C SER A 11 -17.09 11.31 10.25
N GLN A 12 -16.79 10.74 11.43
CA GLN A 12 -17.74 10.65 12.55
C GLN A 12 -17.89 11.96 13.36
N LYS A 13 -17.03 12.96 13.11
CA LYS A 13 -17.03 14.28 13.78
C LYS A 13 -17.14 14.18 15.33
N PRO A 14 -16.23 13.45 15.99
CA PRO A 14 -16.29 13.27 17.44
C PRO A 14 -16.18 14.63 18.15
N LYS A 15 -16.99 14.82 19.19
CA LYS A 15 -17.05 16.05 19.98
C LYS A 15 -16.09 16.04 21.16
N SER A 16 -15.58 14.89 21.54
CA SER A 16 -14.71 14.73 22.74
C SER A 16 -13.55 13.77 22.50
N LYS A 17 -12.48 13.91 23.32
CA LYS A 17 -11.35 12.97 23.33
C LYS A 17 -11.78 11.56 23.75
N ALA A 18 -12.79 11.44 24.62
CA ALA A 18 -13.32 10.17 25.07
C ALA A 18 -13.99 9.40 23.91
N GLU A 19 -14.77 10.10 23.06
CA GLU A 19 -15.36 9.49 21.87
C GLU A 19 -14.28 9.04 20.87
N VAL A 20 -13.24 9.84 20.65
CA VAL A 20 -12.10 9.44 19.82
C VAL A 20 -11.46 8.17 20.36
N HIS A 21 -11.24 8.11 21.66
CA HIS A 21 -10.63 6.93 22.31
C HIS A 21 -11.52 5.67 22.18
N ALA A 22 -12.82 5.82 22.36
CA ALA A 22 -13.79 4.73 22.18
C ALA A 22 -13.77 4.21 20.72
N MET A 23 -13.78 5.10 19.73
CA MET A 23 -13.71 4.72 18.31
C MET A 23 -12.38 4.02 17.97
N VAL A 24 -11.26 4.48 18.52
CA VAL A 24 -9.96 3.81 18.31
C VAL A 24 -10.00 2.41 18.93
N LYS A 25 -10.53 2.28 20.14
CA LYS A 25 -10.66 0.97 20.84
C LYS A 25 -11.55 0.01 20.04
N GLU A 26 -12.65 0.48 19.48
CA GLU A 26 -13.53 -0.30 18.61
C GLU A 26 -12.81 -0.77 17.35
N GLN A 27 -12.09 0.13 16.67
CA GLN A 27 -11.32 -0.21 15.47
C GLN A 27 -10.20 -1.22 15.76
N VAL A 28 -9.49 -1.07 16.88
CA VAL A 28 -8.48 -2.04 17.31
C VAL A 28 -9.14 -3.38 17.67
N GLY A 29 -10.29 -3.34 18.34
CA GLY A 29 -11.08 -4.53 18.72
C GLY A 29 -11.57 -5.32 17.50
N ALA A 30 -11.89 -4.65 16.41
CA ALA A 30 -12.33 -5.30 15.16
C ALA A 30 -11.25 -6.21 14.53
N TYR A 31 -9.98 -5.98 14.83
CA TYR A 31 -8.86 -6.83 14.38
C TYR A 31 -8.42 -7.89 15.40
N PHE A 32 -9.02 -7.89 16.60
CA PHE A 32 -8.72 -8.86 17.63
C PHE A 32 -9.49 -10.19 17.37
N PRO A 33 -8.88 -11.38 17.62
CA PRO A 33 -7.49 -11.54 18.08
C PRO A 33 -6.46 -11.64 16.94
N LEU A 34 -6.87 -12.08 15.73
CA LEU A 34 -5.94 -12.53 14.68
C LEU A 34 -5.04 -11.42 14.15
N GLY A 35 -5.58 -10.24 13.92
CA GLY A 35 -4.80 -9.11 13.41
C GLY A 35 -3.73 -8.66 14.40
N ASN A 36 -4.08 -8.58 15.68
CA ASN A 36 -3.16 -8.16 16.74
C ASN A 36 -2.07 -9.21 16.99
N ILE A 37 -2.42 -10.51 16.95
CA ILE A 37 -1.44 -11.60 17.03
C ILE A 37 -0.47 -11.54 15.86
N TYR A 38 -0.98 -11.36 14.62
CA TYR A 38 -0.17 -11.21 13.44
C TYR A 38 0.84 -10.07 13.56
N TYR A 39 0.39 -8.88 13.99
CA TYR A 39 1.28 -7.73 14.19
C TYR A 39 2.29 -7.97 15.32
N ALA A 40 1.88 -8.60 16.43
CA ALA A 40 2.79 -8.92 17.53
C ALA A 40 3.89 -9.90 17.07
N LEU A 41 3.54 -10.94 16.33
CA LEU A 41 4.50 -11.90 15.77
C LEU A 41 5.46 -11.23 14.79
N PHE A 42 4.94 -10.37 13.89
CA PHE A 42 5.77 -9.67 12.91
C PHE A 42 6.78 -8.71 13.57
N HIS A 43 6.31 -7.90 14.51
CA HIS A 43 7.20 -6.98 15.23
C HIS A 43 8.16 -7.72 16.14
N GLY A 44 7.72 -8.77 16.81
CA GLY A 44 8.57 -9.64 17.61
C GLY A 44 9.69 -10.28 16.78
N TRP A 45 9.36 -10.74 15.59
CA TRP A 45 10.33 -11.28 14.63
C TRP A 45 11.37 -10.22 14.22
N ILE A 46 10.95 -9.00 13.88
CA ILE A 46 11.87 -7.90 13.56
C ILE A 46 12.78 -7.58 14.75
N VAL A 47 12.21 -7.40 15.95
CA VAL A 47 12.98 -7.09 17.16
C VAL A 47 13.99 -8.18 17.46
N TRP A 48 13.60 -9.44 17.36
CA TRP A 48 14.49 -10.57 17.54
C TRP A 48 15.70 -10.51 16.60
N HIS A 49 15.48 -10.28 15.30
CA HIS A 49 16.58 -10.20 14.34
C HIS A 49 17.47 -8.98 14.57
N LEU A 50 16.92 -7.84 14.97
CA LEU A 50 17.70 -6.66 15.33
C LEU A 50 18.57 -6.91 16.57
N VAL A 51 18.03 -7.55 17.61
CA VAL A 51 18.76 -7.92 18.84
C VAL A 51 19.84 -8.94 18.52
N SER A 52 19.53 -9.97 17.74
CA SER A 52 20.48 -11.00 17.34
C SER A 52 21.63 -10.43 16.49
N PHE A 53 21.32 -9.54 15.56
CA PHE A 53 22.31 -8.83 14.77
C PHE A 53 23.20 -7.94 15.64
N GLY A 54 22.62 -7.16 16.57
CA GLY A 54 23.38 -6.35 17.51
C GLY A 54 24.29 -7.18 18.42
N ALA A 55 23.80 -8.30 18.94
CA ALA A 55 24.60 -9.22 19.72
C ALA A 55 25.78 -9.81 18.93
N ALA A 56 25.52 -10.25 17.70
CA ALA A 56 26.55 -10.79 16.83
C ALA A 56 27.64 -9.75 16.50
N THR A 57 27.27 -8.49 16.25
CA THR A 57 28.23 -7.42 15.94
C THR A 57 29.08 -7.01 17.16
N THR A 58 28.56 -7.18 18.38
CA THR A 58 29.28 -6.89 19.63
C THR A 58 30.03 -8.11 20.20
N GLY A 59 29.97 -9.26 19.54
CA GLY A 59 30.56 -10.50 20.01
C GLY A 59 29.84 -11.16 21.19
N TYR A 60 28.62 -10.69 21.51
CA TYR A 60 27.83 -11.26 22.61
C TYR A 60 27.08 -12.51 22.13
N ALA A 61 27.28 -13.65 22.82
CA ALA A 61 26.54 -14.88 22.50
C ALA A 61 25.20 -14.95 23.25
N ILE A 62 24.10 -14.95 22.50
CA ILE A 62 22.77 -15.17 23.09
C ILE A 62 22.54 -16.66 23.22
N THR A 63 22.41 -17.15 24.47
CA THR A 63 22.09 -18.54 24.77
C THR A 63 20.60 -18.68 25.02
N LEU A 64 19.92 -19.50 24.22
CA LEU A 64 18.49 -19.75 24.36
C LEU A 64 18.22 -21.23 24.68
N PRO A 65 17.18 -21.54 25.42
CA PRO A 65 16.74 -22.92 25.60
C PRO A 65 16.22 -23.50 24.29
N SER A 66 16.33 -24.80 24.09
CA SER A 66 15.99 -25.50 22.86
C SER A 66 14.57 -25.24 22.34
N TRP A 67 13.60 -25.15 23.25
CA TRP A 67 12.21 -24.82 22.87
C TRP A 67 12.06 -23.43 22.26
N ALA A 68 12.83 -22.45 22.75
CA ALA A 68 12.82 -21.09 22.21
C ALA A 68 13.47 -21.05 20.82
N VAL A 69 14.58 -21.78 20.62
CA VAL A 69 15.22 -21.91 19.31
C VAL A 69 14.24 -22.55 18.31
N THR A 70 13.54 -23.61 18.68
CA THR A 70 12.55 -24.26 17.83
C THR A 70 11.40 -23.32 17.48
N GLY A 71 10.88 -22.55 18.46
CA GLY A 71 9.83 -21.56 18.24
C GLY A 71 10.26 -20.45 17.31
N LEU A 72 11.48 -19.91 17.47
CA LEU A 72 12.02 -18.88 16.60
C LEU A 72 12.26 -19.37 15.16
N ASN A 73 12.76 -20.58 14.98
CA ASN A 73 12.90 -21.18 13.66
C ASN A 73 11.53 -21.34 12.97
N GLY A 74 10.51 -21.75 13.70
CA GLY A 74 9.14 -21.81 13.19
C GLY A 74 8.61 -20.44 12.80
N LEU A 75 8.89 -19.41 13.61
CA LEU A 75 8.53 -18.02 13.32
C LEU A 75 9.27 -17.48 12.10
N ASP A 76 10.55 -17.81 11.91
CA ASP A 76 11.34 -17.47 10.74
C ASP A 76 10.72 -18.02 9.45
N ILE A 77 10.38 -19.31 9.46
CA ILE A 77 9.71 -19.95 8.32
C ILE A 77 8.37 -19.24 8.03
N PHE A 78 7.55 -19.02 9.06
CA PHE A 78 6.26 -18.36 8.91
C PHE A 78 6.42 -16.91 8.39
N ALA A 79 7.37 -16.16 8.92
CA ALA A 79 7.64 -14.79 8.49
C ALA A 79 8.09 -14.74 7.01
N VAL A 80 9.04 -15.59 6.62
CA VAL A 80 9.61 -15.60 5.25
C VAL A 80 8.60 -16.12 4.23
N VAL A 81 7.85 -17.18 4.56
CA VAL A 81 6.94 -17.83 3.60
C VAL A 81 5.59 -17.12 3.49
N TYR A 82 5.11 -16.51 4.58
CA TYR A 82 3.77 -15.95 4.62
C TYR A 82 3.75 -14.44 4.88
N MET A 83 4.43 -13.96 5.94
CA MET A 83 4.31 -12.56 6.35
C MET A 83 5.00 -11.60 5.39
N LEU A 84 6.24 -11.88 4.98
CA LEU A 84 6.98 -11.01 4.05
C LEU A 84 6.33 -10.91 2.67
N PRO A 85 5.88 -12.01 2.03
CA PRO A 85 5.14 -11.89 0.77
C PRO A 85 3.84 -11.10 0.91
N ALA A 86 3.09 -11.28 1.99
CA ALA A 86 1.86 -10.54 2.26
C ALA A 86 2.15 -9.04 2.48
N PHE A 87 3.23 -8.71 3.20
CA PHE A 87 3.68 -7.35 3.40
C PHE A 87 4.13 -6.71 2.08
N LEU A 88 4.98 -7.39 1.31
CA LEU A 88 5.45 -6.91 0.01
C LEU A 88 4.30 -6.67 -0.96
N ARG A 89 3.34 -7.58 -1.02
CA ARG A 89 2.14 -7.40 -1.83
C ARG A 89 1.37 -6.14 -1.42
N THR A 90 1.13 -5.98 -0.13
CA THR A 90 0.38 -4.84 0.40
C THR A 90 1.14 -3.53 0.17
N PHE A 91 2.44 -3.52 0.44
CA PHE A 91 3.30 -2.37 0.20
C PHE A 91 3.31 -1.96 -1.28
N CYS A 92 3.58 -2.92 -2.18
CA CYS A 92 3.62 -2.65 -3.62
C CYS A 92 2.27 -2.15 -4.15
N LEU A 93 1.17 -2.78 -3.72
CA LEU A 93 -0.17 -2.36 -4.11
C LEU A 93 -0.47 -0.93 -3.65
N HIS A 94 -0.21 -0.60 -2.39
CA HIS A 94 -0.45 0.75 -1.87
C HIS A 94 0.48 1.79 -2.48
N PHE A 95 1.74 1.45 -2.70
CA PHE A 95 2.69 2.35 -3.37
C PHE A 95 2.21 2.68 -4.78
N ILE A 96 1.90 1.67 -5.59
CA ILE A 96 1.40 1.87 -6.96
C ILE A 96 0.08 2.63 -6.95
N SER A 97 -0.90 2.19 -6.14
CA SER A 97 -2.24 2.79 -6.08
C SER A 97 -2.21 4.26 -5.67
N SER A 98 -1.42 4.61 -4.65
CA SER A 98 -1.32 6.00 -4.18
C SER A 98 -0.71 6.94 -5.22
N ASN A 99 0.16 6.41 -6.11
CA ASN A 99 0.79 7.18 -7.18
C ASN A 99 -0.03 7.26 -8.47
N MET A 100 -1.06 6.43 -8.59
CA MET A 100 -1.89 6.39 -9.80
C MET A 100 -3.06 7.36 -9.76
N HIS A 101 -3.60 7.65 -8.58
CA HIS A 101 -4.82 8.43 -8.45
C HIS A 101 -4.53 9.93 -8.32
N TYR A 102 -5.39 10.74 -8.95
CA TYR A 102 -5.40 12.18 -8.80
C TYR A 102 -6.57 12.60 -7.89
N TYR A 103 -6.31 13.57 -7.00
CA TYR A 103 -7.27 14.01 -5.98
C TYR A 103 -7.44 15.53 -6.00
N GLY A 104 -8.68 15.97 -5.83
CA GLY A 104 -8.99 17.36 -5.49
C GLY A 104 -9.17 18.34 -6.63
N ASP A 105 -8.52 18.15 -7.79
CA ASP A 105 -8.58 19.06 -8.92
C ASP A 105 -8.99 18.36 -10.24
N VAL A 106 -9.62 17.21 -10.12
CA VAL A 106 -10.20 16.48 -11.26
C VAL A 106 -11.63 16.96 -11.52
N GLU A 107 -12.00 17.03 -12.79
CA GLU A 107 -13.36 17.37 -13.18
C GLU A 107 -14.36 16.30 -12.71
N ALA A 108 -15.50 16.74 -12.20
CA ALA A 108 -16.51 15.83 -11.71
C ALA A 108 -16.95 14.85 -12.82
N LYS A 109 -16.93 13.54 -12.49
CA LYS A 109 -17.28 12.44 -13.42
C LYS A 109 -16.33 12.24 -14.62
N ASN A 110 -15.20 12.94 -14.68
CA ASN A 110 -14.22 12.70 -15.75
C ASN A 110 -13.29 11.54 -15.37
N VAL A 111 -13.62 10.35 -15.87
CA VAL A 111 -12.86 9.11 -15.58
C VAL A 111 -11.41 9.18 -16.08
N MET A 112 -11.15 9.90 -17.19
CA MET A 112 -9.82 10.04 -17.78
C MET A 112 -8.83 10.78 -16.87
N GLN A 113 -9.35 11.64 -15.98
CA GLN A 113 -8.56 12.43 -15.04
C GLN A 113 -8.40 11.77 -13.67
N GLN A 114 -9.14 10.70 -13.37
CA GLN A 114 -9.13 10.09 -12.04
C GLN A 114 -7.86 9.31 -11.73
N CYS A 115 -7.28 8.69 -12.74
CA CYS A 115 -6.05 7.90 -12.56
C CYS A 115 -5.20 7.89 -13.83
N GLN A 116 -3.96 7.50 -13.65
CA GLN A 116 -2.99 7.26 -14.71
C GLN A 116 -2.68 5.77 -14.86
N VAL A 117 -2.09 5.40 -15.98
CA VAL A 117 -1.38 4.12 -16.12
C VAL A 117 0.05 4.31 -15.62
N LEU A 118 0.47 3.46 -14.69
CA LEU A 118 1.81 3.50 -14.09
C LEU A 118 2.52 2.16 -14.35
N ASN A 119 3.23 2.07 -15.47
CA ASN A 119 3.85 0.82 -15.92
C ASN A 119 5.27 0.97 -16.48
N PRO A 120 6.16 1.80 -15.90
CA PRO A 120 7.53 1.88 -16.39
C PRO A 120 8.26 0.57 -16.04
N TRP A 121 9.21 0.18 -16.88
CA TRP A 121 9.90 -1.11 -16.75
C TRP A 121 10.58 -1.32 -15.37
N TRP A 122 11.09 -0.28 -14.76
CA TRP A 122 11.77 -0.35 -13.46
C TRP A 122 10.82 -0.59 -12.28
N LEU A 123 9.50 -0.39 -12.44
CA LEU A 123 8.49 -0.81 -11.47
C LEU A 123 8.05 -2.27 -11.63
N MET A 124 8.56 -2.99 -12.63
CA MET A 124 8.22 -4.40 -12.86
C MET A 124 8.36 -5.29 -11.61
N PRO A 125 9.43 -5.17 -10.79
CA PRO A 125 9.53 -5.95 -9.56
C PRO A 125 8.35 -5.73 -8.61
N MET A 126 7.85 -4.50 -8.49
CA MET A 126 6.67 -4.20 -7.67
C MET A 126 5.38 -4.76 -8.30
N HIS A 127 5.28 -4.70 -9.62
CA HIS A 127 4.14 -5.25 -10.35
C HIS A 127 3.99 -6.76 -10.19
N LEU A 128 5.08 -7.52 -9.99
CA LEU A 128 5.03 -8.94 -9.69
C LEU A 128 4.25 -9.22 -8.40
N PHE A 129 4.39 -8.38 -7.38
CA PHE A 129 3.69 -8.55 -6.10
C PHE A 129 2.26 -8.01 -6.08
N CYS A 130 1.87 -7.16 -7.03
CA CYS A 130 0.53 -6.58 -7.09
C CYS A 130 -0.22 -6.89 -8.41
N PHE A 131 0.10 -8.00 -9.06
CA PHE A 131 -0.58 -8.49 -10.26
C PHE A 131 -0.69 -7.45 -11.38
N ASN A 132 0.41 -6.74 -11.65
CA ASN A 132 0.47 -5.69 -12.66
C ASN A 132 -0.61 -4.59 -12.50
N PHE A 133 -0.92 -4.25 -11.24
CA PHE A 133 -1.98 -3.31 -10.89
C PHE A 133 -1.82 -1.96 -11.58
N GLY A 134 -0.60 -1.43 -11.67
CA GLY A 134 -0.32 -0.14 -12.30
C GLY A 134 -0.67 -0.10 -13.80
N SER A 135 -0.63 -1.24 -14.49
CA SER A 135 -1.01 -1.35 -15.88
C SER A 135 -2.51 -1.58 -16.09
N THR A 136 -3.16 -2.28 -15.17
CA THR A 136 -4.54 -2.78 -15.36
C THR A 136 -5.60 -2.00 -14.60
N HIS A 137 -5.22 -1.25 -13.55
CA HIS A 137 -6.19 -0.56 -12.70
C HIS A 137 -6.88 0.59 -13.42
N ALA A 138 -6.15 1.37 -14.21
CA ALA A 138 -6.76 2.43 -14.99
C ALA A 138 -7.83 1.89 -15.95
N ILE A 139 -7.61 0.70 -16.53
CA ILE A 139 -8.62 0.02 -17.37
C ILE A 139 -9.87 -0.33 -16.55
N HIS A 140 -9.69 -0.66 -15.25
CA HIS A 140 -10.81 -0.96 -14.36
C HIS A 140 -11.80 0.21 -14.23
N HIS A 141 -11.35 1.45 -14.28
CA HIS A 141 -12.24 2.60 -14.23
C HIS A 141 -13.21 2.69 -15.42
N PHE A 142 -12.85 2.09 -16.56
CA PHE A 142 -13.70 2.03 -17.76
C PHE A 142 -14.46 0.70 -17.86
N ALA A 143 -13.83 -0.40 -17.44
CA ALA A 143 -14.38 -1.75 -17.55
C ALA A 143 -14.45 -2.40 -16.16
N VAL A 144 -15.32 -1.86 -15.29
CA VAL A 144 -15.40 -2.18 -13.85
C VAL A 144 -15.67 -3.66 -13.58
N LYS A 145 -16.51 -4.30 -14.40
CA LYS A 145 -16.96 -5.70 -14.19
C LYS A 145 -15.96 -6.74 -14.68
N GLU A 146 -14.98 -6.35 -15.49
CA GLU A 146 -14.03 -7.29 -16.06
C GLU A 146 -13.00 -7.74 -15.01
N PRO A 147 -12.69 -9.05 -14.92
CA PRO A 147 -11.65 -9.54 -14.03
C PRO A 147 -10.26 -9.10 -14.49
N PHE A 148 -9.29 -9.08 -13.57
CA PHE A 148 -7.97 -8.52 -13.83
C PHE A 148 -7.23 -9.20 -14.98
N TYR A 149 -7.38 -10.51 -15.17
CA TYR A 149 -6.71 -11.25 -16.25
C TYR A 149 -7.24 -10.88 -17.63
N ILE A 150 -8.54 -10.57 -17.77
CA ILE A 150 -9.12 -10.06 -19.02
C ILE A 150 -8.57 -8.67 -19.32
N ARG A 151 -8.48 -7.80 -18.30
CA ARG A 151 -7.87 -6.47 -18.44
C ARG A 151 -6.40 -6.56 -18.82
N GLN A 152 -5.67 -7.53 -18.24
CA GLN A 152 -4.28 -7.79 -18.58
C GLN A 152 -4.11 -8.27 -20.02
N ALA A 153 -4.93 -9.20 -20.48
CA ALA A 153 -4.89 -9.72 -21.86
C ALA A 153 -5.13 -8.61 -22.90
N ASN A 154 -6.03 -7.67 -22.57
CA ASN A 154 -6.40 -6.57 -23.46
C ASN A 154 -5.62 -5.27 -23.18
N ALA A 155 -4.67 -5.26 -22.25
CA ALA A 155 -4.01 -4.03 -21.80
C ALA A 155 -3.35 -3.24 -22.96
N LYS A 156 -2.73 -3.92 -23.91
CA LYS A 156 -2.06 -3.27 -25.05
C LYS A 156 -3.04 -2.46 -25.91
N ILE A 157 -4.21 -3.01 -26.21
CA ILE A 157 -5.26 -2.36 -26.99
C ILE A 157 -5.89 -1.23 -26.17
N ALA A 158 -6.26 -1.53 -24.92
CA ALA A 158 -6.85 -0.55 -24.01
C ALA A 158 -5.93 0.66 -23.81
N HIS A 159 -4.64 0.45 -23.59
CA HIS A 159 -3.68 1.56 -23.44
C HIS A 159 -3.56 2.44 -24.68
N LYS A 160 -3.69 1.87 -25.89
CA LYS A 160 -3.72 2.68 -27.12
C LYS A 160 -4.91 3.63 -27.09
N VAL A 161 -6.11 3.11 -26.88
CA VAL A 161 -7.34 3.92 -26.79
C VAL A 161 -7.26 4.94 -25.67
N MET A 162 -6.76 4.55 -24.50
CA MET A 162 -6.64 5.45 -23.34
C MET A 162 -5.69 6.62 -23.61
N ARG A 163 -4.58 6.42 -24.37
CA ARG A 163 -3.71 7.53 -24.81
C ARG A 163 -4.43 8.48 -25.74
N GLU A 164 -5.20 7.96 -26.69
CA GLU A 164 -6.01 8.76 -27.60
C GLU A 164 -7.08 9.57 -26.86
N MET A 165 -7.59 9.05 -25.74
CA MET A 165 -8.55 9.72 -24.87
C MET A 165 -7.90 10.71 -23.86
N GLY A 166 -6.58 10.85 -23.83
CA GLY A 166 -5.87 11.79 -22.97
C GLY A 166 -5.62 11.27 -21.53
N VAL A 167 -5.75 9.98 -21.29
CA VAL A 167 -5.34 9.38 -20.00
C VAL A 167 -3.81 9.50 -19.86
N ARG A 168 -3.35 9.91 -18.69
CA ARG A 168 -1.91 10.06 -18.42
C ARG A 168 -1.21 8.72 -18.24
N PHE A 169 0.04 8.68 -18.63
CA PHE A 169 0.94 7.53 -18.51
C PHE A 169 2.24 7.95 -17.85
N ASN A 170 2.60 7.23 -16.79
CA ASN A 170 3.89 7.40 -16.11
C ASN A 170 4.19 8.84 -15.67
N ASP A 171 3.18 9.55 -15.17
CA ASP A 171 3.33 10.91 -14.64
C ASP A 171 3.91 10.85 -13.21
N PHE A 172 5.25 10.85 -13.14
CA PHE A 172 5.96 10.87 -11.85
C PHE A 172 5.91 12.22 -11.14
N ALA A 173 5.48 13.27 -11.82
CA ALA A 173 5.27 14.57 -11.18
C ALA A 173 4.02 14.57 -10.27
N ALA A 174 3.16 13.56 -10.36
CA ALA A 174 1.98 13.43 -9.50
C ALA A 174 2.32 13.54 -8.01
N LEU A 175 3.44 12.94 -7.56
CA LEU A 175 3.90 13.05 -6.17
C LEU A 175 4.24 14.48 -5.74
N LYS A 176 4.95 15.23 -6.58
CA LYS A 176 5.35 16.62 -6.30
C LYS A 176 4.14 17.55 -6.27
N ARG A 177 3.10 17.21 -7.03
CA ARG A 177 1.84 17.97 -7.08
C ARG A 177 0.80 17.47 -6.07
N ALA A 178 1.20 16.65 -5.09
CA ALA A 178 0.29 15.98 -4.18
C ALA A 178 -0.84 15.24 -4.90
N ASN A 179 -0.51 14.53 -5.98
CA ASN A 179 -1.43 13.79 -6.84
C ASN A 179 -2.53 14.66 -7.47
N ARG A 180 -2.24 15.91 -7.76
CA ARG A 180 -3.15 16.81 -8.47
C ARG A 180 -2.96 16.73 -9.98
N PHE A 181 -4.05 16.76 -10.72
CA PHE A 181 -4.02 16.64 -12.18
C PHE A 181 -3.55 17.93 -12.85
N PHE A 182 -4.13 19.07 -12.51
CA PHE A 182 -3.87 20.37 -13.13
C PHE A 182 -2.85 21.23 -12.41
N ALA A 183 -2.55 20.96 -11.14
CA ALA A 183 -1.68 21.83 -10.37
C ALA A 183 -0.30 21.98 -11.02
N ASN A 184 0.07 23.22 -11.33
CA ASN A 184 1.39 23.54 -11.80
C ASN A 184 2.30 23.77 -10.58
N PRO A 185 3.44 23.06 -10.43
CA PRO A 185 4.32 23.19 -9.27
C PRO A 185 4.83 24.64 -9.06
N GLU A 186 4.89 25.46 -10.12
CA GLU A 186 5.30 26.86 -10.02
C GLU A 186 4.24 27.78 -9.39
N LYS A 187 2.94 27.42 -9.46
CA LYS A 187 1.85 28.21 -8.88
C LYS A 187 1.55 27.85 -7.42
N THR A 188 1.93 26.66 -6.98
CA THR A 188 1.64 26.18 -5.62
C THR A 188 2.68 26.68 -4.61
N ALA A 189 3.85 27.15 -5.06
CA ALA A 189 4.88 27.75 -4.22
C ALA A 189 4.63 29.25 -3.91
N ALA A 190 3.63 29.87 -4.56
CA ALA A 190 3.30 31.29 -4.43
C ALA A 190 1.98 31.54 -3.68
N SER A 191 1.33 30.51 -3.14
CA SER A 191 0.12 30.59 -2.29
C SER A 191 0.39 30.01 -0.89
#